data_7ff4f080e1f3b33d2eae042f7de850d5
#
_entry.id   7ff4f080e1f3b33d2eae042f7de850d5
#
_cell.length_a   1.000
_cell.length_b   1.000
_cell.length_c   1.000
_cell.angle_alpha   90.00
_cell.angle_beta   90.00
_cell.angle_gamma   90.00
#
_symmetry.space_group_name_H-M   'P 1'
#
loop_
_entity.id
_entity.type
_entity.pdbx_description
1 polymer ?
#
loop_
_entity_poly.entity_id
_entity_poly.type
_entity_poly.pdbx_seq_one_letter_code
_entity_poly.pdbx_strand_id
1 'polypeptide(L)'
;MKKTNTPKNTTRKVKKTASATPLKITPVVCDKRCFNPWSLSIYVYWFIILFFIASTFYILGRSHDTLSHKAGNVEVTEEALMQAGDYYEQGKTKLLAGDTSAAISDLTTAIDTGVADIDAYLLRGEAYLQSGDYSNAMNDFNAVIEREPGNAVAYYDRALLNTRTEDYGMALNDINNALAAQTANPSKILQLRDLYAKRGQLNLWLKNWDGAIADYTNSLSHTSGAVSPSVYAERAEAYTAVGNYNDAINDYASAVRVISEQIQGATTADAREALSSSAMSYFEKSAALNLQVGNVDSARSDLNSAYTIAGALNDTASAQRLGELITNLPTNTPTPAVEQPSEPVAPEMPTQDAQPEMPVE
;
A
#
# COMPACT_ATOMS: atom_id res chain seq x y z
N MET A 1 23.99 -47.21 -18.47
CA MET A 1 25.39 -46.98 -17.99
C MET A 1 25.68 -45.50 -17.96
N LYS A 2 25.66 -44.88 -16.78
CA LYS A 2 26.58 -43.84 -16.33
C LYS A 2 26.13 -43.41 -14.92
N LYS A 3 27.12 -43.45 -14.04
CA LYS A 3 27.04 -43.48 -12.59
C LYS A 3 26.69 -42.12 -11.98
N THR A 4 25.83 -42.15 -10.97
CA THR A 4 25.57 -41.10 -9.99
C THR A 4 26.77 -40.97 -9.04
N ASN A 5 27.30 -39.75 -8.85
CA ASN A 5 28.25 -39.42 -7.79
C ASN A 5 27.61 -38.56 -6.75
N THR A 6 27.42 -39.11 -5.56
CA THR A 6 27.10 -38.42 -4.31
C THR A 6 28.39 -37.97 -3.62
N PRO A 7 28.50 -36.75 -3.08
CA PRO A 7 29.66 -36.37 -2.26
C PRO A 7 29.46 -36.79 -0.79
N LYS A 8 30.53 -37.37 -0.24
CA LYS A 8 30.66 -37.90 1.10
C LYS A 8 30.75 -36.76 2.15
N ASN A 9 29.97 -36.99 3.18
CA ASN A 9 29.96 -36.23 4.44
C ASN A 9 31.24 -36.48 5.24
N THR A 10 32.06 -35.45 5.49
CA THR A 10 33.27 -35.55 6.31
C THR A 10 33.00 -34.94 7.67
N THR A 11 32.71 -35.79 8.64
CA THR A 11 32.64 -35.45 10.07
C THR A 11 34.04 -35.17 10.60
N ARG A 12 34.27 -33.91 11.03
CA ARG A 12 35.51 -33.48 11.69
C ARG A 12 35.41 -33.75 13.20
N LYS A 13 36.14 -34.74 13.68
CA LYS A 13 36.35 -35.05 15.11
C LYS A 13 37.08 -33.89 15.77
N VAL A 14 36.50 -33.29 16.81
CA VAL A 14 37.19 -32.39 17.75
C VAL A 14 37.82 -33.21 18.86
N LYS A 15 39.17 -33.11 18.97
CA LYS A 15 39.94 -33.70 20.06
C LYS A 15 39.68 -32.97 21.37
N LYS A 16 39.27 -33.73 22.40
CA LYS A 16 39.32 -33.31 23.80
C LYS A 16 40.77 -33.26 24.25
N THR A 17 41.22 -32.11 24.75
CA THR A 17 42.50 -31.98 25.51
C THR A 17 42.20 -31.54 26.93
N ALA A 18 42.68 -32.38 27.80
CA ALA A 18 43.32 -32.13 29.09
C ALA A 18 42.63 -31.34 30.21
N SER A 19 42.31 -32.07 31.19
CA SER A 19 42.20 -31.86 32.62
C SER A 19 43.09 -30.74 33.17
N ALA A 20 42.47 -29.72 33.80
CA ALA A 20 43.15 -28.80 34.70
C ALA A 20 42.77 -29.17 36.14
N THR A 21 43.79 -29.44 36.94
CA THR A 21 43.76 -29.72 38.38
C THR A 21 43.19 -28.55 39.19
N PRO A 22 42.40 -28.80 40.25
CA PRO A 22 41.91 -27.73 41.11
C PRO A 22 43.00 -27.21 42.05
N LEU A 23 43.24 -25.92 42.03
CA LEU A 23 44.04 -25.20 43.04
C LEU A 23 43.37 -25.25 44.40
N LYS A 24 44.07 -25.85 45.40
CA LYS A 24 43.71 -25.79 46.81
C LYS A 24 43.87 -24.35 47.29
N ILE A 25 42.78 -23.69 47.60
CA ILE A 25 42.79 -22.42 48.32
C ILE A 25 42.80 -22.75 49.81
N THR A 26 43.88 -22.49 50.49
CA THR A 26 43.98 -22.50 51.98
C THR A 26 43.23 -21.28 52.52
N PRO A 27 42.38 -21.41 53.55
CA PRO A 27 41.71 -20.23 54.10
C PRO A 27 42.74 -19.44 54.92
N VAL A 28 42.93 -18.18 54.52
CA VAL A 28 43.65 -17.19 55.38
C VAL A 28 42.70 -16.83 56.48
N VAL A 29 43.15 -17.18 57.72
CA VAL A 29 42.46 -16.76 58.92
C VAL A 29 42.71 -15.25 59.09
N CYS A 30 41.69 -14.47 58.85
CA CYS A 30 41.66 -13.04 59.12
C CYS A 30 41.39 -12.84 60.60
N ASP A 31 42.38 -12.26 61.29
CA ASP A 31 42.32 -11.81 62.67
C ASP A 31 41.13 -10.85 62.86
N LYS A 32 40.32 -11.14 63.85
CA LYS A 32 39.11 -10.38 64.23
C LYS A 32 39.54 -9.00 64.75
N ARG A 33 39.69 -8.01 63.88
CA ARG A 33 39.46 -6.63 64.26
C ARG A 33 38.10 -6.19 63.66
N CYS A 34 37.16 -6.07 64.58
CA CYS A 34 35.76 -5.68 64.31
C CYS A 34 35.69 -4.43 63.46
N PHE A 35 35.36 -4.60 62.20
CA PHE A 35 34.92 -3.49 61.39
C PHE A 35 33.46 -3.18 61.77
N ASN A 36 33.30 -2.08 62.54
CA ASN A 36 31.99 -1.59 62.93
C ASN A 36 31.31 -1.00 61.67
N PRO A 37 30.26 -1.63 61.13
CA PRO A 37 29.64 -1.17 59.89
C PRO A 37 28.93 0.19 60.03
N TRP A 38 28.87 0.76 61.24
CA TRP A 38 28.27 2.05 61.55
C TRP A 38 29.24 3.23 61.61
N SER A 39 30.54 2.98 61.38
CA SER A 39 31.55 4.04 61.33
C SER A 39 32.00 4.39 59.91
N LEU A 40 31.19 4.05 58.87
CA LEU A 40 31.33 4.77 57.62
C LEU A 40 30.91 6.18 57.91
N SER A 41 31.92 7.00 58.13
CA SER A 41 31.87 8.39 58.55
C SER A 41 30.78 9.07 57.68
N ILE A 42 29.93 9.85 58.33
CA ILE A 42 28.99 10.79 57.75
C ILE A 42 29.60 11.49 56.52
N TYR A 43 30.91 11.66 56.49
CA TYR A 43 31.69 12.21 55.36
C TYR A 43 31.65 11.33 54.08
N VAL A 44 31.63 10.00 54.18
CA VAL A 44 31.51 9.14 52.99
C VAL A 44 30.10 9.21 52.41
N TYR A 45 29.07 9.29 53.29
CA TYR A 45 27.69 9.51 52.85
C TYR A 45 27.50 10.89 52.22
N TRP A 46 28.10 11.94 52.79
CA TRP A 46 28.13 13.27 52.22
C TRP A 46 28.94 13.32 50.92
N PHE A 47 30.05 12.56 50.81
CA PHE A 47 30.81 12.46 49.57
C PHE A 47 30.03 11.75 48.46
N ILE A 48 29.27 10.70 48.79
CA ILE A 48 28.40 10.01 47.83
C ILE A 48 27.26 10.93 47.40
N ILE A 49 26.61 11.63 48.33
CA ILE A 49 25.54 12.59 48.02
C ILE A 49 26.10 13.76 47.18
N LEU A 50 27.24 14.32 47.53
CA LEU A 50 27.88 15.37 46.74
C LEU A 50 28.34 14.88 45.37
N PHE A 51 28.78 13.64 45.26
CA PHE A 51 29.12 13.03 43.97
C PHE A 51 27.86 12.83 43.11
N PHE A 52 26.75 12.39 43.69
CA PHE A 52 25.48 12.31 42.98
C PHE A 52 24.92 13.70 42.61
N ILE A 53 25.02 14.67 43.51
CA ILE A 53 24.63 16.06 43.22
C ILE A 53 25.56 16.66 42.15
N ALA A 54 26.86 16.48 42.23
CA ALA A 54 27.81 16.93 41.23
C ALA A 54 27.59 16.19 39.87
N SER A 55 27.30 14.89 39.94
CA SER A 55 26.95 14.09 38.74
C SER A 55 25.63 14.55 38.11
N THR A 56 24.62 14.85 38.93
CA THR A 56 23.35 15.40 38.42
C THR A 56 23.53 16.83 37.90
N PHE A 57 24.33 17.67 38.56
CA PHE A 57 24.70 18.99 38.02
C PHE A 57 25.60 18.89 36.78
N TYR A 58 26.49 17.91 36.71
CA TYR A 58 27.29 17.64 35.52
C TYR A 58 26.44 17.11 34.36
N ILE A 59 25.46 16.26 34.65
CA ILE A 59 24.49 15.78 33.67
C ILE A 59 23.51 16.90 33.26
N LEU A 60 23.01 17.69 34.23
CA LEU A 60 22.17 18.86 33.97
C LEU A 60 22.96 20.01 33.31
N GLY A 61 24.22 20.24 33.73
CA GLY A 61 25.10 21.23 33.09
C GLY A 61 25.53 20.83 31.67
N ARG A 62 25.60 19.51 31.40
CA ARG A 62 25.89 19.01 30.06
C ARG A 62 24.67 19.00 29.16
N SER A 63 23.45 19.07 29.71
CA SER A 63 22.22 19.32 28.94
C SER A 63 22.06 20.80 28.59
N HIS A 64 22.83 21.71 29.21
CA HIS A 64 22.93 23.12 28.82
C HIS A 64 24.14 23.44 27.93
N ASP A 65 25.00 22.48 27.66
CA ASP A 65 25.96 22.62 26.57
C ASP A 65 25.14 22.39 25.27
N THR A 66 24.72 23.53 24.71
CA THR A 66 24.27 23.73 23.33
C THR A 66 24.67 22.54 22.45
N LEU A 67 23.68 21.75 21.99
CA LEU A 67 23.81 20.91 20.82
C LEU A 67 24.10 21.85 19.63
N SER A 68 25.36 22.33 19.57
CA SER A 68 25.88 23.06 18.44
C SER A 68 25.96 22.09 17.26
N HIS A 69 24.86 21.91 16.56
CA HIS A 69 24.90 21.30 15.24
C HIS A 69 25.48 22.34 14.29
N LYS A 70 26.76 22.20 14.01
CA LYS A 70 27.45 22.98 12.98
C LYS A 70 26.97 22.54 11.60
N ALA A 71 25.81 23.04 11.19
CA ALA A 71 25.46 23.10 9.79
C ALA A 71 26.00 24.44 9.26
N GLY A 72 27.16 24.40 8.63
CA GLY A 72 27.74 25.54 7.91
C GLY A 72 27.75 26.87 8.66
N ASN A 73 28.69 27.08 9.60
CA ASN A 73 29.00 28.35 10.28
C ASN A 73 27.87 29.09 11.04
N VAL A 74 26.71 28.50 11.25
CA VAL A 74 25.63 29.07 12.07
C VAL A 74 25.53 28.27 13.37
N GLU A 75 25.75 28.89 14.52
CA GLU A 75 25.43 28.31 15.83
C GLU A 75 23.90 28.35 15.98
N VAL A 76 23.26 27.18 15.85
CA VAL A 76 21.82 27.06 16.06
C VAL A 76 21.56 26.99 17.57
N THR A 77 20.86 27.99 18.10
CA THR A 77 20.49 28.04 19.52
C THR A 77 19.26 27.18 19.78
N GLU A 78 19.10 26.73 21.07
CA GLU A 78 17.92 25.97 21.51
C GLU A 78 16.61 26.74 21.24
N GLU A 79 16.66 28.09 21.34
CA GLU A 79 15.53 28.98 21.04
C GLU A 79 15.17 28.95 19.54
N ALA A 80 16.17 28.90 18.65
CA ALA A 80 15.95 28.77 17.21
C ALA A 80 15.35 27.40 16.84
N LEU A 81 15.78 26.34 17.57
CA LEU A 81 15.20 24.98 17.43
C LEU A 81 13.73 24.94 17.83
N MET A 82 13.38 25.56 18.98
CA MET A 82 11.98 25.64 19.41
C MET A 82 11.14 26.45 18.42
N GLN A 83 11.64 27.58 17.97
CA GLN A 83 10.95 28.44 17.01
C GLN A 83 10.76 27.76 15.65
N ALA A 84 11.75 27.02 15.18
CA ALA A 84 11.62 26.23 13.95
C ALA A 84 10.56 25.13 14.08
N GLY A 85 10.50 24.45 15.22
CA GLY A 85 9.46 23.46 15.53
C GLY A 85 8.05 24.07 15.53
N ASP A 86 7.90 25.27 16.09
CA ASP A 86 6.62 25.99 16.10
C ASP A 86 6.16 26.35 14.68
N TYR A 87 7.04 26.84 13.83
CA TYR A 87 6.72 27.13 12.42
C TYR A 87 6.41 25.87 11.61
N TYR A 88 7.12 24.77 11.86
CA TYR A 88 6.82 23.48 11.22
C TYR A 88 5.40 23.00 11.54
N GLU A 89 5.00 22.97 12.83
CA GLU A 89 3.66 22.53 13.23
C GLU A 89 2.56 23.49 12.75
N GLN A 90 2.83 24.80 12.72
CA GLN A 90 1.92 25.79 12.14
C GLN A 90 1.75 25.55 10.64
N GLY A 91 2.82 25.38 9.90
CA GLY A 91 2.80 25.12 8.46
C GLY A 91 2.02 23.85 8.14
N LYS A 92 2.27 22.77 8.87
CA LYS A 92 1.52 21.50 8.76
C LYS A 92 0.03 21.68 9.02
N THR A 93 -0.33 22.43 10.07
CA THR A 93 -1.74 22.70 10.40
C THR A 93 -2.44 23.51 9.31
N LYS A 94 -1.76 24.51 8.75
CA LYS A 94 -2.27 25.36 7.66
C LYS A 94 -2.44 24.55 6.38
N LEU A 95 -1.49 23.65 6.07
CA LEU A 95 -1.59 22.76 4.92
C LEU A 95 -2.82 21.85 5.03
N LEU A 96 -3.06 21.26 6.20
CA LEU A 96 -4.26 20.45 6.47
C LEU A 96 -5.56 21.27 6.36
N ALA A 97 -5.51 22.57 6.67
CA ALA A 97 -6.64 23.48 6.51
C ALA A 97 -6.83 23.97 5.05
N GLY A 98 -5.91 23.60 4.13
CA GLY A 98 -5.95 24.03 2.74
C GLY A 98 -5.38 25.42 2.48
N ASP A 99 -4.81 26.10 3.49
CA ASP A 99 -4.11 27.37 3.34
C ASP A 99 -2.65 27.15 2.90
N THR A 100 -2.51 26.79 1.64
CA THR A 100 -1.21 26.45 1.04
C THR A 100 -0.21 27.59 1.10
N SER A 101 -0.66 28.85 0.91
CA SER A 101 0.21 30.02 0.91
C SER A 101 0.82 30.29 2.29
N ALA A 102 0.01 30.22 3.34
CA ALA A 102 0.49 30.40 4.70
C ALA A 102 1.35 29.19 5.15
N ALA A 103 1.01 27.97 4.71
CA ALA A 103 1.82 26.78 4.96
C ALA A 103 3.23 26.91 4.35
N ILE A 104 3.33 27.32 3.09
CA ILE A 104 4.62 27.56 2.40
C ILE A 104 5.46 28.58 3.17
N SER A 105 4.86 29.68 3.63
CA SER A 105 5.57 30.73 4.39
C SER A 105 6.17 30.18 5.70
N ASP A 106 5.35 29.47 6.48
CA ASP A 106 5.80 28.92 7.77
C ASP A 106 6.85 27.84 7.59
N LEU A 107 6.62 26.88 6.66
CA LEU A 107 7.59 25.83 6.37
C LEU A 107 8.91 26.37 5.81
N THR A 108 8.86 27.47 5.03
CA THR A 108 10.08 28.15 4.59
C THR A 108 10.83 28.74 5.76
N THR A 109 10.12 29.40 6.69
CA THR A 109 10.75 29.92 7.90
C THR A 109 11.36 28.82 8.75
N ALA A 110 10.68 27.67 8.90
CA ALA A 110 11.22 26.50 9.59
C ALA A 110 12.51 25.98 8.91
N ILE A 111 12.54 25.93 7.58
CA ILE A 111 13.71 25.49 6.81
C ILE A 111 14.88 26.49 6.93
N ASP A 112 14.61 27.79 6.84
CA ASP A 112 15.62 28.85 6.87
C ASP A 112 16.31 28.98 8.23
N THR A 113 15.67 28.50 9.30
CA THR A 113 16.33 28.40 10.64
C THR A 113 17.47 27.37 10.66
N GLY A 114 17.64 26.57 9.59
CA GLY A 114 18.69 25.55 9.48
C GLY A 114 18.48 24.30 10.34
N VAL A 115 17.33 24.18 10.96
CA VAL A 115 16.94 23.10 11.87
C VAL A 115 15.89 22.19 11.25
N ALA A 116 15.28 22.62 10.15
CA ALA A 116 14.20 21.90 9.53
C ALA A 116 14.63 20.50 9.08
N ASP A 117 13.94 19.53 9.62
CA ASP A 117 14.04 18.14 9.24
C ASP A 117 13.54 17.96 7.77
N ILE A 118 13.90 16.84 7.18
CA ILE A 118 13.46 16.38 5.85
C ILE A 118 11.95 16.50 5.66
N ASP A 119 11.18 16.26 6.73
CA ASP A 119 9.73 16.38 6.74
C ASP A 119 9.23 17.79 6.38
N ALA A 120 9.96 18.86 6.72
CA ALA A 120 9.57 20.22 6.35
C ALA A 120 9.67 20.46 4.82
N TYR A 121 10.67 19.87 4.17
CA TYR A 121 10.77 19.91 2.70
C TYR A 121 9.65 19.11 2.05
N LEU A 122 9.30 17.92 2.59
CA LEU A 122 8.18 17.12 2.09
C LEU A 122 6.88 17.89 2.16
N LEU A 123 6.55 18.45 3.33
CA LEU A 123 5.30 19.21 3.52
C LEU A 123 5.27 20.48 2.68
N ARG A 124 6.41 21.19 2.49
CA ARG A 124 6.47 22.36 1.64
C ARG A 124 6.32 21.98 0.17
N GLY A 125 6.95 20.90 -0.26
CA GLY A 125 6.77 20.33 -1.60
C GLY A 125 5.32 19.94 -1.87
N GLU A 126 4.63 19.34 -0.90
CA GLU A 126 3.20 19.05 -0.97
C GLU A 126 2.37 20.34 -1.09
N ALA A 127 2.65 21.36 -0.27
CA ALA A 127 1.99 22.67 -0.36
C ALA A 127 2.19 23.34 -1.74
N TYR A 128 3.40 23.29 -2.30
CA TYR A 128 3.67 23.74 -3.65
C TYR A 128 2.92 22.93 -4.72
N LEU A 129 2.86 21.61 -4.56
CA LEU A 129 2.08 20.74 -5.47
C LEU A 129 0.58 21.09 -5.45
N GLN A 130 0.02 21.34 -4.27
CA GLN A 130 -1.38 21.74 -4.12
C GLN A 130 -1.65 23.14 -4.68
N SER A 131 -0.70 24.06 -4.56
CA SER A 131 -0.81 25.42 -5.14
C SER A 131 -0.54 25.49 -6.64
N GLY A 132 -0.05 24.40 -7.25
CA GLY A 132 0.31 24.32 -8.66
C GLY A 132 1.72 24.83 -8.98
N ASP A 133 2.53 25.14 -8.00
CA ASP A 133 3.95 25.50 -8.19
C ASP A 133 4.81 24.23 -8.31
N TYR A 134 4.68 23.57 -9.47
CA TYR A 134 5.35 22.29 -9.72
C TYR A 134 6.88 22.40 -9.72
N SER A 135 7.44 23.57 -10.06
CA SER A 135 8.89 23.77 -10.08
C SER A 135 9.49 23.73 -8.67
N ASN A 136 8.89 24.44 -7.72
CA ASN A 136 9.35 24.47 -6.35
C ASN A 136 9.06 23.13 -5.64
N ALA A 137 7.91 22.49 -5.92
CA ALA A 137 7.63 21.15 -5.42
C ALA A 137 8.69 20.13 -5.87
N MET A 138 9.08 20.14 -7.16
CA MET A 138 10.13 19.28 -7.70
C MET A 138 11.47 19.49 -6.98
N ASN A 139 11.83 20.75 -6.73
CA ASN A 139 13.08 21.07 -6.02
C ASN A 139 13.09 20.51 -4.60
N ASP A 140 11.97 20.64 -3.86
CA ASP A 140 11.86 20.13 -2.50
C ASP A 140 11.91 18.60 -2.46
N PHE A 141 11.17 17.91 -3.32
CA PHE A 141 11.23 16.45 -3.39
C PHE A 141 12.61 15.92 -3.79
N ASN A 142 13.29 16.59 -4.74
CA ASN A 142 14.66 16.25 -5.10
C ASN A 142 15.62 16.45 -3.94
N ALA A 143 15.49 17.54 -3.17
CA ALA A 143 16.32 17.79 -2.00
C ALA A 143 16.16 16.71 -0.92
N VAL A 144 14.95 16.16 -0.76
CA VAL A 144 14.69 15.02 0.13
C VAL A 144 15.36 13.75 -0.41
N ILE A 145 15.17 13.43 -1.68
CA ILE A 145 15.73 12.23 -2.30
C ILE A 145 17.27 12.24 -2.29
N GLU A 146 17.89 13.41 -2.48
CA GLU A 146 19.35 13.56 -2.40
C GLU A 146 19.88 13.28 -0.98
N ARG A 147 19.15 13.70 0.07
CA ARG A 147 19.54 13.48 1.47
C ARG A 147 19.19 12.07 1.95
N GLU A 148 18.05 11.57 1.51
CA GLU A 148 17.50 10.25 1.87
C GLU A 148 17.08 9.46 0.62
N PRO A 149 18.00 8.80 -0.09
CA PRO A 149 17.68 8.01 -1.29
C PRO A 149 16.71 6.83 -1.03
N GLY A 150 16.45 6.50 0.23
CA GLY A 150 15.48 5.48 0.65
C GLY A 150 14.12 6.03 1.07
N ASN A 151 13.85 7.33 0.88
CA ASN A 151 12.58 7.93 1.29
C ASN A 151 11.46 7.62 0.30
N ALA A 152 10.65 6.62 0.62
CA ALA A 152 9.54 6.17 -0.23
C ALA A 152 8.48 7.26 -0.46
N VAL A 153 8.25 8.12 0.55
CA VAL A 153 7.24 9.20 0.46
C VAL A 153 7.68 10.25 -0.55
N ALA A 154 8.95 10.66 -0.53
CA ALA A 154 9.47 11.64 -1.48
C ALA A 154 9.37 11.16 -2.94
N TYR A 155 9.66 9.90 -3.20
CA TYR A 155 9.44 9.32 -4.52
C TYR A 155 7.97 9.29 -4.91
N TYR A 156 7.08 8.92 -3.98
CA TYR A 156 5.65 8.89 -4.23
C TYR A 156 5.10 10.28 -4.56
N ASP A 157 5.46 11.30 -3.79
CA ASP A 157 5.02 12.67 -3.99
C ASP A 157 5.55 13.25 -5.30
N ARG A 158 6.82 12.95 -5.66
CA ARG A 158 7.37 13.32 -6.95
C ARG A 158 6.68 12.59 -8.12
N ALA A 159 6.26 11.34 -7.92
CA ALA A 159 5.44 10.64 -8.90
C ALA A 159 4.06 11.27 -9.08
N LEU A 160 3.44 11.76 -8.00
CA LEU A 160 2.18 12.52 -8.09
C LEU A 160 2.38 13.81 -8.90
N LEU A 161 3.48 14.53 -8.67
CA LEU A 161 3.84 15.73 -9.45
C LEU A 161 4.03 15.38 -10.93
N ASN A 162 4.86 14.36 -11.25
CA ASN A 162 5.09 13.91 -12.62
C ASN A 162 3.79 13.43 -13.30
N THR A 163 2.86 12.87 -12.52
CA THR A 163 1.52 12.53 -13.01
C THR A 163 0.70 13.78 -13.39
N ARG A 164 0.79 14.86 -12.59
CA ARG A 164 0.11 16.13 -12.87
C ARG A 164 0.67 16.85 -14.08
N THR A 165 1.95 16.67 -14.38
CA THR A 165 2.63 17.21 -15.56
C THR A 165 2.58 16.26 -16.76
N GLU A 166 1.83 15.16 -16.65
CA GLU A 166 1.64 14.13 -17.68
C GLU A 166 2.93 13.39 -18.08
N ASP A 167 3.99 13.49 -17.26
CA ASP A 167 5.21 12.72 -17.46
C ASP A 167 5.07 11.32 -16.81
N TYR A 168 4.22 10.48 -17.39
CA TYR A 168 3.89 9.16 -16.85
C TYR A 168 5.10 8.21 -16.79
N GLY A 169 6.09 8.44 -17.67
CA GLY A 169 7.33 7.65 -17.67
C GLY A 169 8.18 7.92 -16.42
N MET A 170 8.37 9.19 -16.07
CA MET A 170 9.06 9.58 -14.85
C MET A 170 8.27 9.19 -13.60
N ALA A 171 6.94 9.40 -13.63
CA ALA A 171 6.06 8.96 -12.55
C ALA A 171 6.19 7.44 -12.28
N LEU A 172 6.23 6.61 -13.33
CA LEU A 172 6.39 5.16 -13.19
C LEU A 172 7.73 4.78 -12.56
N ASN A 173 8.82 5.45 -12.97
CA ASN A 173 10.14 5.25 -12.37
C ASN A 173 10.13 5.60 -10.87
N ASP A 174 9.52 6.72 -10.51
CA ASP A 174 9.42 7.15 -9.12
C ASP A 174 8.58 6.19 -8.27
N ILE A 175 7.45 5.69 -8.78
CA ILE A 175 6.67 4.66 -8.07
C ILE A 175 7.47 3.36 -7.90
N ASN A 176 8.28 2.95 -8.87
CA ASN A 176 9.15 1.79 -8.72
C ASN A 176 10.20 1.99 -7.61
N ASN A 177 10.79 3.20 -7.53
CA ASN A 177 11.72 3.55 -6.46
C ASN A 177 11.00 3.59 -5.09
N ALA A 178 9.79 4.16 -5.02
CA ALA A 178 8.97 4.17 -3.82
C ALA A 178 8.64 2.74 -3.33
N LEU A 179 8.27 1.83 -4.25
CA LEU A 179 8.03 0.41 -3.92
C LEU A 179 9.28 -0.30 -3.40
N ALA A 180 10.43 -0.07 -4.03
CA ALA A 180 11.71 -0.64 -3.58
C ALA A 180 12.09 -0.10 -2.18
N ALA A 181 11.96 1.19 -1.95
CA ALA A 181 12.24 1.84 -0.67
C ALA A 181 11.26 1.36 0.42
N GLN A 182 9.95 1.29 0.13
CA GLN A 182 8.94 0.80 1.06
C GLN A 182 9.11 -0.67 1.43
N THR A 183 9.60 -1.48 0.50
CA THR A 183 9.90 -2.90 0.77
C THR A 183 11.14 -3.06 1.65
N ALA A 184 12.17 -2.23 1.45
CA ALA A 184 13.40 -2.25 2.23
C ALA A 184 13.21 -1.63 3.62
N ASN A 185 12.43 -0.55 3.73
CA ASN A 185 12.21 0.24 4.93
C ASN A 185 10.73 0.66 5.03
N PRO A 186 9.85 -0.18 5.60
CA PRO A 186 8.42 0.10 5.62
C PRO A 186 8.06 1.39 6.37
N SER A 187 7.57 2.38 5.67
CA SER A 187 6.95 3.58 6.26
C SER A 187 5.55 3.26 6.77
N LYS A 188 5.15 3.88 7.89
CA LYS A 188 3.77 3.78 8.40
C LYS A 188 2.78 4.63 7.62
N ILE A 189 3.27 5.64 6.90
CA ILE A 189 2.45 6.62 6.17
C ILE A 189 1.99 6.04 4.83
N LEU A 190 2.90 5.34 4.13
CA LEU A 190 2.67 4.84 2.79
C LEU A 190 2.42 3.33 2.82
N GLN A 191 1.34 2.87 2.17
CA GLN A 191 1.01 1.46 2.14
C GLN A 191 1.33 0.85 0.76
N LEU A 192 1.81 -0.39 0.75
CA LEU A 192 2.11 -1.11 -0.49
C LEU A 192 0.91 -1.17 -1.44
N ARG A 193 -0.31 -1.34 -0.90
CA ARG A 193 -1.54 -1.35 -1.71
C ARG A 193 -1.72 -0.08 -2.52
N ASP A 194 -1.40 1.09 -1.94
CA ASP A 194 -1.60 2.39 -2.58
C ASP A 194 -0.54 2.62 -3.66
N LEU A 195 0.69 2.17 -3.41
CA LEU A 195 1.77 2.18 -4.41
C LEU A 195 1.46 1.28 -5.60
N TYR A 196 0.98 0.05 -5.35
CA TYR A 196 0.55 -0.84 -6.42
C TYR A 196 -0.63 -0.27 -7.20
N ALA A 197 -1.64 0.29 -6.52
CA ALA A 197 -2.78 0.93 -7.20
C ALA A 197 -2.31 2.09 -8.08
N LYS A 198 -1.40 2.94 -7.59
CA LYS A 198 -0.86 4.07 -8.36
C LYS A 198 -0.03 3.59 -9.56
N ARG A 199 0.79 2.55 -9.40
CA ARG A 199 1.53 1.96 -10.51
C ARG A 199 0.60 1.32 -11.54
N GLY A 200 -0.44 0.64 -11.10
CA GLY A 200 -1.50 0.10 -11.96
C GLY A 200 -2.16 1.20 -12.80
N GLN A 201 -2.49 2.33 -12.18
CA GLN A 201 -3.06 3.48 -12.88
C GLN A 201 -2.11 4.04 -13.95
N LEU A 202 -0.83 4.20 -13.64
CA LEU A 202 0.18 4.63 -14.60
C LEU A 202 0.34 3.63 -15.75
N ASN A 203 0.37 2.34 -15.45
CA ASN A 203 0.41 1.26 -16.44
C ASN A 203 -0.84 1.29 -17.36
N LEU A 204 -2.03 1.57 -16.80
CA LEU A 204 -3.27 1.73 -17.56
C LEU A 204 -3.15 2.88 -18.57
N TRP A 205 -2.68 4.06 -18.15
CA TRP A 205 -2.49 5.22 -19.02
C TRP A 205 -1.43 5.00 -20.08
N LEU A 206 -0.38 4.26 -19.74
CA LEU A 206 0.67 3.85 -20.69
C LEU A 206 0.24 2.65 -21.58
N LYS A 207 -1.00 2.17 -21.42
CA LYS A 207 -1.56 1.01 -22.13
C LYS A 207 -0.78 -0.31 -21.92
N ASN A 208 -0.08 -0.40 -20.80
CA ASN A 208 0.52 -1.64 -20.33
C ASN A 208 -0.51 -2.43 -19.52
N TRP A 209 -1.47 -3.06 -20.22
CA TRP A 209 -2.65 -3.69 -19.63
C TRP A 209 -2.29 -4.83 -18.67
N ASP A 210 -1.34 -5.69 -19.06
CA ASP A 210 -0.90 -6.80 -18.21
C ASP A 210 -0.24 -6.30 -16.93
N GLY A 211 0.59 -5.25 -17.04
CA GLY A 211 1.18 -4.59 -15.89
C GLY A 211 0.13 -3.98 -14.96
N ALA A 212 -0.89 -3.34 -15.52
CA ALA A 212 -2.01 -2.76 -14.76
C ALA A 212 -2.79 -3.86 -14.02
N ILE A 213 -3.15 -4.96 -14.69
CA ILE A 213 -3.85 -6.11 -14.08
C ILE A 213 -3.04 -6.69 -12.91
N ALA A 214 -1.73 -6.90 -13.11
CA ALA A 214 -0.86 -7.43 -12.08
C ALA A 214 -0.78 -6.48 -10.87
N ASP A 215 -0.62 -5.19 -11.10
CA ASP A 215 -0.50 -4.20 -10.04
C ASP A 215 -1.80 -4.02 -9.24
N TYR A 216 -2.95 -3.93 -9.89
CA TYR A 216 -4.23 -3.88 -9.17
C TYR A 216 -4.52 -5.17 -8.39
N THR A 217 -4.10 -6.33 -8.93
CA THR A 217 -4.20 -7.60 -8.21
C THR A 217 -3.32 -7.60 -6.95
N ASN A 218 -2.10 -7.07 -7.05
CA ASN A 218 -1.23 -6.89 -5.89
C ASN A 218 -1.81 -5.89 -4.89
N SER A 219 -2.36 -4.77 -5.35
CA SER A 219 -3.04 -3.80 -4.49
C SER A 219 -4.17 -4.44 -3.68
N LEU A 220 -5.02 -5.23 -4.33
CA LEU A 220 -6.11 -5.95 -3.68
C LEU A 220 -5.61 -7.00 -2.68
N SER A 221 -4.50 -7.69 -2.97
CA SER A 221 -3.92 -8.70 -2.07
C SER A 221 -3.31 -8.11 -0.80
N HIS A 222 -2.83 -6.87 -0.85
CA HIS A 222 -2.26 -6.15 0.30
C HIS A 222 -3.29 -5.35 1.09
N THR A 223 -4.57 -5.53 0.81
CA THR A 223 -5.64 -4.79 1.49
C THR A 223 -6.04 -5.48 2.79
N SER A 224 -5.89 -4.75 3.90
CA SER A 224 -6.39 -5.14 5.23
C SER A 224 -7.51 -4.20 5.70
N GLY A 225 -8.55 -4.01 4.88
CA GLY A 225 -9.63 -3.06 5.19
C GLY A 225 -10.47 -2.69 3.97
N ALA A 226 -11.11 -1.51 4.00
CA ALA A 226 -11.93 -1.04 2.91
C ALA A 226 -11.11 -0.88 1.62
N VAL A 227 -11.58 -1.50 0.54
CA VAL A 227 -11.03 -1.38 -0.81
C VAL A 227 -11.67 -0.18 -1.48
N SER A 228 -10.90 0.57 -2.28
CA SER A 228 -11.50 1.55 -3.17
C SER A 228 -12.21 0.85 -4.33
N PRO A 229 -13.48 1.17 -4.63
CA PRO A 229 -14.18 0.59 -5.78
C PRO A 229 -13.47 0.90 -7.10
N SER A 230 -12.72 2.01 -7.20
CA SER A 230 -11.95 2.37 -8.39
C SER A 230 -10.89 1.33 -8.75
N VAL A 231 -10.27 0.67 -7.77
CA VAL A 231 -9.24 -0.36 -8.03
C VAL A 231 -9.82 -1.54 -8.83
N TYR A 232 -11.02 -1.98 -8.48
CA TYR A 232 -11.72 -3.00 -9.26
C TYR A 232 -12.12 -2.47 -10.64
N ALA A 233 -12.68 -1.26 -10.72
CA ALA A 233 -13.13 -0.69 -11.99
C ALA A 233 -11.98 -0.45 -12.97
N GLU A 234 -10.85 0.04 -12.51
CA GLU A 234 -9.65 0.27 -13.32
C GLU A 234 -9.01 -1.05 -13.76
N ARG A 235 -9.03 -2.10 -12.92
CA ARG A 235 -8.62 -3.44 -13.33
C ARG A 235 -9.58 -4.03 -14.38
N ALA A 236 -10.88 -3.80 -14.23
CA ALA A 236 -11.88 -4.18 -15.24
C ALA A 236 -11.63 -3.51 -16.59
N GLU A 237 -11.21 -2.24 -16.60
CA GLU A 237 -10.81 -1.56 -17.85
C GLU A 237 -9.59 -2.24 -18.50
N ALA A 238 -8.59 -2.61 -17.72
CA ALA A 238 -7.44 -3.35 -18.23
C ALA A 238 -7.82 -4.74 -18.75
N TYR A 239 -8.67 -5.49 -18.05
CA TYR A 239 -9.20 -6.77 -18.52
C TYR A 239 -10.01 -6.60 -19.82
N THR A 240 -10.81 -5.53 -19.91
CA THR A 240 -11.55 -5.22 -21.14
C THR A 240 -10.63 -4.99 -22.33
N ALA A 241 -9.53 -4.27 -22.12
CA ALA A 241 -8.56 -3.97 -23.16
C ALA A 241 -7.83 -5.19 -23.70
N VAL A 242 -7.62 -6.21 -22.87
CA VAL A 242 -7.02 -7.51 -23.29
C VAL A 242 -8.08 -8.54 -23.73
N GLY A 243 -9.37 -8.18 -23.75
CA GLY A 243 -10.46 -9.05 -24.19
C GLY A 243 -10.92 -10.07 -23.13
N ASN A 244 -10.48 -9.93 -21.89
CA ASN A 244 -10.92 -10.80 -20.79
C ASN A 244 -12.21 -10.27 -20.16
N TYR A 245 -13.30 -10.33 -20.91
CA TYR A 245 -14.56 -9.68 -20.54
C TYR A 245 -15.23 -10.26 -19.31
N ASN A 246 -15.07 -11.57 -19.05
CA ASN A 246 -15.68 -12.20 -17.88
C ASN A 246 -15.06 -11.68 -16.56
N ASP A 247 -13.73 -11.54 -16.51
CA ASP A 247 -13.07 -10.98 -15.33
C ASP A 247 -13.38 -9.50 -15.17
N ALA A 248 -13.50 -8.75 -16.27
CA ALA A 248 -13.94 -7.35 -16.23
C ALA A 248 -15.35 -7.21 -15.65
N ILE A 249 -16.32 -8.04 -16.07
CA ILE A 249 -17.68 -8.06 -15.52
C ILE A 249 -17.67 -8.36 -14.02
N ASN A 250 -16.88 -9.35 -13.58
CA ASN A 250 -16.74 -9.71 -12.18
C ASN A 250 -16.15 -8.57 -11.34
N ASP A 251 -15.19 -7.83 -11.89
CA ASP A 251 -14.59 -6.68 -11.24
C ASP A 251 -15.56 -5.50 -11.14
N TYR A 252 -16.33 -5.18 -12.18
CA TYR A 252 -17.38 -4.17 -12.07
C TYR A 252 -18.44 -4.53 -11.04
N ALA A 253 -18.86 -5.81 -10.97
CA ALA A 253 -19.76 -6.29 -9.93
C ALA A 253 -19.15 -6.12 -8.51
N SER A 254 -17.86 -6.38 -8.36
CA SER A 254 -17.13 -6.16 -7.10
C SER A 254 -17.06 -4.68 -6.73
N ALA A 255 -16.82 -3.80 -7.70
CA ALA A 255 -16.84 -2.35 -7.50
C ALA A 255 -18.21 -1.86 -7.01
N VAL A 256 -19.29 -2.31 -7.66
CA VAL A 256 -20.68 -1.98 -7.25
C VAL A 256 -20.99 -2.48 -5.85
N ARG A 257 -20.57 -3.70 -5.50
CA ARG A 257 -20.76 -4.22 -4.13
C ARG A 257 -20.10 -3.33 -3.10
N VAL A 258 -18.83 -2.93 -3.31
CA VAL A 258 -18.12 -2.02 -2.39
C VAL A 258 -18.82 -0.66 -2.30
N ILE A 259 -19.29 -0.12 -3.42
CA ILE A 259 -20.07 1.14 -3.43
C ILE A 259 -21.34 0.98 -2.60
N SER A 260 -22.05 -0.13 -2.73
CA SER A 260 -23.30 -0.37 -1.98
C SER A 260 -23.05 -0.37 -0.47
N GLU A 261 -21.93 -0.94 -0.02
CA GLU A 261 -21.48 -0.90 1.38
C GLU A 261 -21.14 0.55 1.81
N GLN A 262 -20.47 1.32 0.95
CA GLN A 262 -20.11 2.72 1.22
C GLN A 262 -21.34 3.64 1.28
N ILE A 263 -22.34 3.44 0.43
CA ILE A 263 -23.60 4.20 0.45
C ILE A 263 -24.31 4.04 1.80
N GLN A 264 -24.32 2.83 2.38
CA GLN A 264 -24.92 2.58 3.69
C GLN A 264 -24.21 3.35 4.81
N GLY A 265 -22.90 3.58 4.69
CA GLY A 265 -22.10 4.35 5.63
C GLY A 265 -22.05 5.86 5.35
N ALA A 266 -22.53 6.31 4.20
CA ALA A 266 -22.43 7.70 3.77
C ALA A 266 -23.37 8.61 4.59
N THR A 267 -22.81 9.66 5.21
CA THR A 267 -23.53 10.58 6.08
C THR A 267 -24.18 11.75 5.33
N THR A 268 -23.65 12.13 4.16
CA THR A 268 -24.13 13.25 3.35
C THR A 268 -24.90 12.79 2.12
N ALA A 269 -25.81 13.62 1.63
CA ALA A 269 -26.55 13.38 0.41
C ALA A 269 -25.62 13.36 -0.80
N ASP A 270 -24.70 14.32 -0.89
CA ASP A 270 -23.78 14.49 -2.00
C ASP A 270 -22.83 13.28 -2.14
N ALA A 271 -22.34 12.72 -1.00
CA ALA A 271 -21.53 11.51 -1.04
C ALA A 271 -22.31 10.30 -1.56
N ARG A 272 -23.59 10.15 -1.16
CA ARG A 272 -24.46 9.08 -1.69
C ARG A 272 -24.74 9.26 -3.18
N GLU A 273 -24.96 10.49 -3.64
CA GLU A 273 -25.19 10.81 -5.04
C GLU A 273 -23.95 10.47 -5.90
N ALA A 274 -22.75 10.89 -5.47
CA ALA A 274 -21.49 10.59 -6.16
C ALA A 274 -21.23 9.09 -6.27
N LEU A 275 -21.45 8.35 -5.17
CA LEU A 275 -21.31 6.89 -5.13
C LEU A 275 -22.34 6.21 -6.05
N SER A 276 -23.59 6.66 -6.03
CA SER A 276 -24.66 6.11 -6.87
C SER A 276 -24.38 6.36 -8.36
N SER A 277 -23.90 7.55 -8.72
CA SER A 277 -23.47 7.87 -10.09
C SER A 277 -22.34 6.95 -10.58
N SER A 278 -21.38 6.66 -9.70
CA SER A 278 -20.31 5.70 -10.01
C SER A 278 -20.84 4.29 -10.21
N ALA A 279 -21.76 3.83 -9.35
CA ALA A 279 -22.39 2.51 -9.49
C ALA A 279 -23.19 2.40 -10.80
N MET A 280 -23.93 3.44 -11.18
CA MET A 280 -24.66 3.51 -12.44
C MET A 280 -23.72 3.32 -13.63
N SER A 281 -22.59 4.05 -13.65
CA SER A 281 -21.57 3.92 -14.70
C SER A 281 -20.98 2.49 -14.76
N TYR A 282 -20.74 1.85 -13.63
CA TYR A 282 -20.20 0.49 -13.62
C TYR A 282 -21.21 -0.55 -14.09
N PHE A 283 -22.49 -0.39 -13.76
CA PHE A 283 -23.56 -1.22 -14.35
C PHE A 283 -23.65 -1.07 -15.87
N GLU A 284 -23.54 0.15 -16.39
CA GLU A 284 -23.54 0.38 -17.85
C GLU A 284 -22.35 -0.29 -18.54
N LYS A 285 -21.15 -0.17 -17.97
CA LYS A 285 -19.93 -0.82 -18.48
C LYS A 285 -20.06 -2.35 -18.44
N SER A 286 -20.57 -2.90 -17.32
CA SER A 286 -20.84 -4.34 -17.18
C SER A 286 -21.86 -4.83 -18.20
N ALA A 287 -22.96 -4.08 -18.41
CA ALA A 287 -23.99 -4.41 -19.39
C ALA A 287 -23.42 -4.46 -20.82
N ALA A 288 -22.58 -3.50 -21.19
CA ALA A 288 -21.94 -3.49 -22.50
C ALA A 288 -21.08 -4.73 -22.73
N LEU A 289 -20.30 -5.15 -21.70
CA LEU A 289 -19.49 -6.37 -21.77
C LEU A 289 -20.35 -7.64 -21.78
N ASN A 290 -21.43 -7.68 -21.00
CA ASN A 290 -22.39 -8.79 -21.01
C ASN A 290 -23.00 -8.97 -22.39
N LEU A 291 -23.33 -7.88 -23.11
CA LEU A 291 -23.78 -7.95 -24.50
C LEU A 291 -22.70 -8.49 -25.44
N GLN A 292 -21.46 -8.10 -25.23
CA GLN A 292 -20.34 -8.53 -26.06
C GLN A 292 -20.05 -10.04 -25.92
N VAL A 293 -20.30 -10.62 -24.75
CA VAL A 293 -20.19 -12.07 -24.52
C VAL A 293 -21.50 -12.84 -24.74
N GLY A 294 -22.56 -12.16 -25.19
CA GLY A 294 -23.85 -12.76 -25.49
C GLY A 294 -24.79 -12.98 -24.29
N ASN A 295 -24.46 -12.44 -23.13
CA ASN A 295 -25.26 -12.57 -21.90
C ASN A 295 -26.34 -11.49 -21.81
N VAL A 296 -27.32 -11.54 -22.70
CA VAL A 296 -28.38 -10.51 -22.85
C VAL A 296 -29.20 -10.31 -21.56
N ASP A 297 -29.50 -11.38 -20.83
CA ASP A 297 -30.28 -11.29 -19.58
C ASP A 297 -29.51 -10.58 -18.47
N SER A 298 -28.20 -10.85 -18.31
CA SER A 298 -27.33 -10.13 -17.40
C SER A 298 -27.20 -8.66 -17.78
N ALA A 299 -27.03 -8.37 -19.07
CA ALA A 299 -26.98 -6.99 -19.55
C ALA A 299 -28.28 -6.23 -19.24
N ARG A 300 -29.44 -6.88 -19.44
CA ARG A 300 -30.76 -6.30 -19.12
C ARG A 300 -30.87 -6.02 -17.61
N SER A 301 -30.40 -6.93 -16.77
CA SER A 301 -30.39 -6.75 -15.33
C SER A 301 -29.53 -5.56 -14.89
N ASP A 302 -28.33 -5.45 -15.47
CA ASP A 302 -27.41 -4.35 -15.19
C ASP A 302 -28.01 -3.00 -15.63
N LEU A 303 -28.56 -2.92 -16.85
CA LEU A 303 -29.21 -1.71 -17.35
C LEU A 303 -30.43 -1.31 -16.50
N ASN A 304 -31.23 -2.26 -16.04
CA ASN A 304 -32.35 -1.97 -15.12
C ASN A 304 -31.87 -1.42 -13.79
N SER A 305 -30.76 -1.91 -13.28
CA SER A 305 -30.12 -1.39 -12.06
C SER A 305 -29.65 0.05 -12.28
N ALA A 306 -28.97 0.32 -13.39
CA ALA A 306 -28.55 1.67 -13.77
C ALA A 306 -29.76 2.61 -13.96
N TYR A 307 -30.82 2.16 -14.61
CA TYR A 307 -32.08 2.92 -14.82
C TYR A 307 -32.73 3.30 -13.48
N THR A 308 -32.77 2.35 -12.53
CA THR A 308 -33.32 2.59 -11.20
C THR A 308 -32.52 3.66 -10.45
N ILE A 309 -31.20 3.62 -10.55
CA ILE A 309 -30.32 4.63 -9.95
C ILE A 309 -30.53 5.98 -10.60
N ALA A 310 -30.61 6.06 -11.93
CA ALA A 310 -30.91 7.32 -12.66
C ALA A 310 -32.23 7.95 -12.19
N GLY A 311 -33.27 7.13 -12.00
CA GLY A 311 -34.55 7.58 -11.45
C GLY A 311 -34.43 8.11 -10.01
N ALA A 312 -33.67 7.44 -9.16
CA ALA A 312 -33.41 7.87 -7.78
C ALA A 312 -32.62 9.18 -7.71
N LEU A 313 -31.72 9.42 -8.66
CA LEU A 313 -30.94 10.65 -8.79
C LEU A 313 -31.70 11.80 -9.51
N ASN A 314 -32.93 11.55 -9.98
CA ASN A 314 -33.70 12.45 -10.86
C ASN A 314 -32.94 12.80 -12.17
N ASP A 315 -32.03 11.96 -12.62
CA ASP A 315 -31.32 12.09 -13.89
C ASP A 315 -32.22 11.57 -15.02
N THR A 316 -33.14 12.44 -15.49
CA THR A 316 -34.13 12.10 -16.53
C THR A 316 -33.45 11.78 -17.86
N ALA A 317 -32.33 12.39 -18.19
CA ALA A 317 -31.60 12.14 -19.43
C ALA A 317 -31.02 10.73 -19.47
N SER A 318 -30.31 10.32 -18.39
CA SER A 318 -29.79 8.95 -18.27
C SER A 318 -30.94 7.93 -18.21
N ALA A 319 -32.00 8.22 -17.46
CA ALA A 319 -33.17 7.33 -17.39
C ALA A 319 -33.81 7.10 -18.77
N GLN A 320 -34.02 8.17 -19.55
CA GLN A 320 -34.55 8.02 -20.92
C GLN A 320 -33.62 7.16 -21.79
N ARG A 321 -32.35 7.49 -21.86
CA ARG A 321 -31.33 6.76 -22.64
C ARG A 321 -31.27 5.28 -22.26
N LEU A 322 -31.26 4.98 -20.96
CA LEU A 322 -31.22 3.61 -20.47
C LEU A 322 -32.51 2.85 -20.78
N GLY A 323 -33.67 3.50 -20.65
CA GLY A 323 -34.98 2.93 -21.06
C GLY A 323 -35.03 2.55 -22.54
N GLU A 324 -34.49 3.40 -23.40
CA GLU A 324 -34.36 3.11 -24.84
C GLU A 324 -33.42 1.92 -25.09
N LEU A 325 -32.29 1.87 -24.41
CA LEU A 325 -31.33 0.74 -24.50
C LEU A 325 -31.99 -0.58 -24.08
N ILE A 326 -32.70 -0.59 -22.94
CA ILE A 326 -33.38 -1.79 -22.41
C ILE A 326 -34.45 -2.28 -23.41
N THR A 327 -35.20 -1.35 -24.01
CA THR A 327 -36.27 -1.68 -24.97
C THR A 327 -35.71 -2.28 -26.26
N ASN A 328 -34.54 -1.81 -26.69
CA ASN A 328 -33.89 -2.25 -27.92
C ASN A 328 -32.99 -3.50 -27.74
N LEU A 329 -32.88 -4.03 -26.52
CA LEU A 329 -32.13 -5.27 -26.32
C LEU A 329 -32.75 -6.43 -27.08
N PRO A 330 -31.96 -7.34 -27.67
CA PRO A 330 -32.46 -8.56 -28.26
C PRO A 330 -33.41 -9.29 -27.31
N THR A 331 -34.56 -9.71 -27.77
CA THR A 331 -35.36 -10.66 -27.01
C THR A 331 -34.67 -12.02 -27.14
N ASN A 332 -34.42 -12.68 -26.01
CA ASN A 332 -34.04 -14.09 -26.05
C ASN A 332 -35.23 -14.88 -26.62
N THR A 333 -35.32 -14.95 -27.93
CA THR A 333 -36.06 -16.07 -28.51
C THR A 333 -35.22 -17.30 -28.17
N PRO A 334 -35.76 -18.25 -27.39
CA PRO A 334 -35.03 -19.50 -27.16
C PRO A 334 -34.73 -20.04 -28.56
N THR A 335 -33.44 -20.21 -28.86
CA THR A 335 -33.02 -20.94 -30.05
C THR A 335 -33.82 -22.21 -30.02
N PRO A 336 -34.68 -22.49 -31.07
CA PRO A 336 -35.43 -23.74 -31.09
C PRO A 336 -34.38 -24.83 -30.83
N ALA A 337 -34.66 -25.67 -29.83
CA ALA A 337 -33.76 -26.77 -29.48
C ALA A 337 -33.41 -27.44 -30.82
N VAL A 338 -32.14 -27.38 -31.20
CA VAL A 338 -31.65 -28.17 -32.33
C VAL A 338 -31.98 -29.58 -31.89
N GLU A 339 -33.02 -30.19 -32.47
CA GLU A 339 -33.28 -31.61 -32.28
C GLU A 339 -31.95 -32.30 -32.57
N GLN A 340 -31.32 -32.79 -31.51
CA GLN A 340 -30.17 -33.64 -31.71
C GLN A 340 -30.64 -34.75 -32.63
N PRO A 341 -29.94 -35.00 -33.76
CA PRO A 341 -30.28 -36.14 -34.59
C PRO A 341 -30.31 -37.36 -33.65
N SER A 342 -31.47 -38.03 -33.60
CA SER A 342 -31.62 -39.26 -32.85
C SER A 342 -30.41 -40.13 -33.15
N GLU A 343 -29.64 -40.50 -32.10
CA GLU A 343 -28.55 -41.45 -32.28
C GLU A 343 -29.06 -42.65 -33.08
N PRO A 344 -28.35 -43.07 -34.12
CA PRO A 344 -28.74 -44.26 -34.86
C PRO A 344 -28.77 -45.41 -33.84
N VAL A 345 -29.94 -46.03 -33.72
CA VAL A 345 -30.12 -47.24 -32.90
C VAL A 345 -29.07 -48.26 -33.35
N ALA A 346 -28.15 -48.57 -32.41
CA ALA A 346 -27.11 -49.54 -32.67
C ALA A 346 -27.81 -50.90 -33.05
N PRO A 347 -27.42 -51.57 -34.13
CA PRO A 347 -27.99 -52.85 -34.46
C PRO A 347 -27.74 -53.83 -33.32
N GLU A 348 -28.86 -54.48 -32.86
CA GLU A 348 -28.82 -55.55 -31.87
C GLU A 348 -27.82 -56.61 -32.31
N MET A 349 -26.78 -56.83 -31.50
CA MET A 349 -25.87 -57.95 -31.71
C MET A 349 -26.60 -59.28 -31.49
N PRO A 350 -26.47 -60.26 -32.45
CA PRO A 350 -27.09 -61.58 -32.23
C PRO A 350 -26.53 -62.21 -30.98
N THR A 351 -27.43 -62.77 -30.16
CA THR A 351 -27.10 -63.56 -28.98
C THR A 351 -26.23 -64.74 -29.41
N GLN A 352 -25.02 -64.86 -28.86
CA GLN A 352 -24.20 -66.03 -29.03
C GLN A 352 -24.88 -67.23 -28.37
N ASP A 353 -25.28 -68.17 -29.19
CA ASP A 353 -25.75 -69.48 -28.80
C ASP A 353 -24.70 -70.25 -28.00
N ALA A 354 -25.21 -71.03 -27.04
CA ALA A 354 -24.51 -71.80 -26.05
C ALA A 354 -23.36 -72.65 -26.65
N GLN A 355 -22.19 -72.59 -26.01
CA GLN A 355 -21.09 -73.55 -26.25
C GLN A 355 -21.51 -74.91 -25.71
N PRO A 356 -21.29 -76.00 -26.48
CA PRO A 356 -21.50 -77.36 -25.98
C PRO A 356 -20.43 -77.76 -24.92
N GLU A 357 -20.89 -78.37 -23.83
CA GLU A 357 -20.06 -78.94 -22.79
C GLU A 357 -19.12 -80.00 -23.35
N MET A 358 -17.85 -79.94 -23.01
CA MET A 358 -16.87 -80.99 -23.30
C MET A 358 -16.97 -82.10 -22.23
N PRO A 359 -16.93 -83.39 -22.58
CA PRO A 359 -16.95 -84.48 -21.63
C PRO A 359 -15.62 -84.59 -20.90
N VAL A 360 -15.75 -84.91 -19.60
CA VAL A 360 -14.68 -85.23 -18.69
C VAL A 360 -14.22 -86.65 -18.96
N GLU A 361 -12.93 -86.87 -19.23
CA GLU A 361 -12.15 -88.08 -18.91
C GLU A 361 -10.86 -87.68 -18.21
#